data_6e46db5e0a8768d7e38be0a41a5e77ce
#
_entry.id   6e46db5e0a8768d7e38be0a41a5e77ce
#
_cell.length_a   1.000
_cell.length_b   1.000
_cell.length_c   1.000
_cell.angle_alpha   90.00
_cell.angle_beta   90.00
_cell.angle_gamma   90.00
#
_symmetry.space_group_name_H-M   'P 1'
#
loop_
_entity.id
_entity.type
_entity.pdbx_description
1 polymer ?
#
loop_
_entity_poly.entity_id
_entity_poly.type
_entity_poly.pdbx_seq_one_letter_code
_entity_poly.pdbx_strand_id
1 'polypeptide(L)'
;MTTPRESAVADRQSLPDLQHKISLPETARQIGEDEARITYESRAEEQGLDKNPAASPNSSSDEDEKTIVSWDEGDPENPYNWSHTRKFLILCLTMMQVINSTMGSALPSNAIPFITAEWDITNEQQKVLPISIFLVGYVFGPFVWAPLSEHLGRRTLTIITFIMFIIWTMACALAPNWPAFLFFRLFAGVFASSPIAIVAGILADIYGDTQSRGRAMTAFMVTTAFGPLFAPIVSGFCSPTIGWRWSFWIALIYAGVTLVPIILLPETYGPILLTRRARKMRKLDSRANVVAPRELERTDFKQLATVVLTRPMRMLISEPIVSCTCAYLALVYTIFYMSFQAFPIIFQKLYGLSPGVSGLAYLPIGGGSIIAVPVFIGWEQRHLRAQRDGSKWAKQEELRRLPLACVGGPLFFVSLFWLGWSSREGISFVVPMLAGVPFGAGFMLIFIALLNYLTDAYEIFAASANAAASGSRSLLAVVLPLATTRMFSELGIAGACSLLGGLSAMMCVIPFIFIWKGEQIRAGSRFCIALRERKAEMERKVEEQKEREARRASRHAILEGQKAEEV
;
A
#
# COMPACT_ATOMS: atom_id res chain seq x y z
N MET A 1 49.58 61.49 -7.15
CA MET A 1 48.78 62.03 -6.04
C MET A 1 47.70 60.98 -5.80
N THR A 2 47.95 60.08 -4.86
CA THR A 2 47.37 60.05 -3.49
C THR A 2 45.95 59.60 -3.50
N THR A 3 45.47 58.55 -2.91
CA THR A 3 45.77 57.80 -1.68
C THR A 3 44.94 56.52 -1.66
N PRO A 4 45.29 55.47 -0.90
CA PRO A 4 44.54 54.23 -0.86
C PRO A 4 43.44 54.28 0.19
N ARG A 5 42.32 53.65 -0.10
CA ARG A 5 41.28 53.35 0.89
C ARG A 5 41.34 51.85 1.24
N GLU A 6 41.86 51.59 2.40
CA GLU A 6 41.67 50.32 3.09
C GLU A 6 40.18 50.09 3.34
N SER A 7 39.68 48.98 2.80
CA SER A 7 38.37 48.46 3.13
C SER A 7 38.52 47.34 4.15
N ALA A 8 38.02 47.57 5.34
CA ALA A 8 37.85 46.55 6.35
C ALA A 8 36.95 45.43 5.84
N VAL A 9 37.55 44.28 5.63
CA VAL A 9 36.83 43.01 5.44
C VAL A 9 36.37 42.58 6.81
N ALA A 10 35.09 42.77 7.08
CA ALA A 10 34.42 42.19 8.25
C ALA A 10 34.34 40.68 8.06
N ASP A 11 35.00 39.99 8.93
CA ASP A 11 35.00 38.56 9.15
C ASP A 11 33.56 38.10 9.45
N ARG A 12 32.86 37.57 8.44
CA ARG A 12 31.64 36.79 8.65
C ARG A 12 32.05 35.35 8.95
N GLN A 13 32.34 35.11 10.21
CA GLN A 13 32.36 33.73 10.71
C GLN A 13 31.02 33.08 10.39
N SER A 14 31.10 32.09 9.48
CA SER A 14 30.06 31.17 9.14
C SER A 14 29.55 30.46 10.39
N LEU A 15 28.30 30.73 10.77
CA LEU A 15 27.53 29.85 11.64
C LEU A 15 27.48 28.46 10.96
N PRO A 16 27.86 27.40 11.64
CA PRO A 16 27.78 26.06 11.05
C PRO A 16 26.33 25.69 10.83
N ASP A 17 26.10 25.13 9.64
CA ASP A 17 24.87 24.56 9.14
C ASP A 17 24.38 23.41 10.06
N LEU A 18 23.72 23.71 11.14
CA LEU A 18 23.12 22.76 12.09
C LEU A 18 21.70 22.33 11.67
N GLN A 19 21.21 22.81 10.53
CA GLN A 19 19.86 22.47 10.04
C GLN A 19 19.79 21.29 9.06
N HIS A 20 20.89 20.59 8.79
CA HIS A 20 20.89 19.57 7.72
C HIS A 20 21.16 18.13 8.16
N LYS A 21 21.03 17.80 9.45
CA LYS A 21 21.27 16.43 9.94
C LYS A 21 20.17 15.81 10.81
N ILE A 22 18.95 16.29 10.74
CA ILE A 22 17.83 15.49 11.25
C ILE A 22 17.16 14.85 10.03
N SER A 23 17.71 13.76 9.56
CA SER A 23 17.09 12.96 8.52
C SER A 23 15.84 12.28 9.10
N LEU A 24 14.71 12.44 8.43
CA LEU A 24 13.44 11.72 8.71
C LEU A 24 13.61 10.20 8.93
N PRO A 25 14.64 9.50 8.40
CA PRO A 25 14.92 8.11 8.73
C PRO A 25 15.31 7.85 10.18
N GLU A 26 16.03 8.77 10.84
CA GLU A 26 16.39 8.64 12.26
C GLU A 26 15.17 8.79 13.16
N THR A 27 14.27 9.69 12.84
CA THR A 27 13.02 9.88 13.60
C THR A 27 12.08 8.69 13.45
N ALA A 28 11.98 8.09 12.25
CA ALA A 28 11.18 6.88 12.02
C ALA A 28 11.80 5.64 12.69
N ARG A 29 13.13 5.59 12.80
CA ARG A 29 13.87 4.53 13.49
C ARG A 29 13.70 4.62 15.01
N GLN A 30 13.82 5.82 15.57
CA GLN A 30 13.55 6.09 16.98
C GLN A 30 12.09 5.83 17.34
N ILE A 31 11.13 6.18 16.47
CA ILE A 31 9.71 5.88 16.67
C ILE A 31 9.44 4.38 16.76
N GLY A 32 10.08 3.55 15.95
CA GLY A 32 9.92 2.08 16.00
C GLY A 32 10.56 1.44 17.24
N GLU A 33 11.74 1.92 17.65
CA GLU A 33 12.45 1.48 18.85
C GLU A 33 11.75 1.96 20.13
N ASP A 34 11.21 3.19 20.11
CA ASP A 34 10.43 3.75 21.21
C ASP A 34 9.01 3.15 21.31
N GLU A 35 8.38 2.74 20.20
CA GLU A 35 7.10 2.00 20.24
C GLU A 35 7.23 0.67 20.97
N ALA A 36 8.31 -0.07 20.73
CA ALA A 36 8.60 -1.31 21.44
C ALA A 36 8.79 -1.05 22.95
N ARG A 37 9.51 0.00 23.29
CA ARG A 37 9.82 0.39 24.68
C ARG A 37 8.60 0.93 25.43
N ILE A 38 7.79 1.79 24.81
CA ILE A 38 6.57 2.39 25.40
C ILE A 38 5.48 1.33 25.58
N THR A 39 5.37 0.38 24.66
CA THR A 39 4.43 -0.75 24.81
C THR A 39 4.83 -1.65 25.98
N TYR A 40 6.11 -1.76 26.29
CA TYR A 40 6.63 -2.46 27.46
C TYR A 40 6.32 -1.70 28.76
N GLU A 41 6.57 -0.39 28.80
CA GLU A 41 6.36 0.44 30.00
C GLU A 41 4.88 0.61 30.34
N SER A 42 4.00 0.79 29.37
CA SER A 42 2.55 0.87 29.61
C SER A 42 1.95 -0.46 30.10
N ARG A 43 2.52 -1.62 29.71
CA ARG A 43 2.12 -2.93 30.23
C ARG A 43 2.61 -3.19 31.64
N ALA A 44 3.78 -2.67 32.00
CA ALA A 44 4.29 -2.74 33.39
C ALA A 44 3.41 -1.93 34.36
N GLU A 45 2.82 -0.82 33.90
CA GLU A 45 1.87 -0.01 34.67
C GLU A 45 0.48 -0.66 34.77
N GLU A 46 -0.02 -1.30 33.72
CA GLU A 46 -1.29 -2.06 33.74
C GLU A 46 -1.21 -3.33 34.61
N GLN A 47 -0.02 -3.90 34.81
CA GLN A 47 0.18 -5.12 35.61
C GLN A 47 0.52 -4.85 37.07
N GLY A 48 0.44 -3.60 37.54
CA GLY A 48 0.60 -3.27 38.95
C GLY A 48 1.97 -3.60 39.54
N LEU A 49 3.02 -3.58 38.73
CA LEU A 49 4.40 -3.74 39.20
C LEU A 49 4.88 -2.44 39.80
N ASP A 50 4.89 -2.43 41.14
CA ASP A 50 5.22 -1.30 42.01
C ASP A 50 6.57 -0.67 41.67
N LYS A 51 6.54 0.62 41.29
CA LYS A 51 7.73 1.46 41.18
C LYS A 51 8.12 1.93 42.59
N ASN A 52 8.91 1.15 43.31
CA ASN A 52 9.54 1.65 44.52
C ASN A 52 11.08 1.65 44.38
N PRO A 53 11.74 2.78 44.04
CA PRO A 53 13.18 2.87 43.99
C PRO A 53 13.74 3.32 45.34
N ALA A 54 13.50 2.57 46.40
CA ALA A 54 14.13 2.82 47.69
C ALA A 54 14.28 1.51 48.47
N ALA A 55 15.25 0.69 48.08
CA ALA A 55 15.80 -0.35 48.93
C ALA A 55 17.27 -0.60 48.56
N SER A 56 18.14 -0.09 49.41
CA SER A 56 19.53 -0.47 49.76
C SER A 56 20.44 -1.17 48.73
N PRO A 57 21.72 -0.70 48.66
CA PRO A 57 22.74 -1.32 47.83
C PRO A 57 23.40 -2.47 48.61
N ASN A 58 22.97 -3.71 48.35
CA ASN A 58 23.78 -4.88 48.65
C ASN A 58 23.02 -6.15 48.21
N SER A 59 23.15 -6.49 46.94
CA SER A 59 23.14 -7.88 46.49
C SER A 59 23.84 -7.92 45.13
N SER A 60 25.08 -8.31 45.16
CA SER A 60 25.85 -8.77 44.02
C SER A 60 25.19 -10.02 43.44
N SER A 61 24.37 -9.85 42.45
CA SER A 61 24.03 -10.87 41.48
C SER A 61 24.26 -10.26 40.11
N ASP A 62 25.25 -10.80 39.40
CA ASP A 62 25.49 -10.60 37.98
C ASP A 62 24.20 -10.96 37.21
N GLU A 63 23.21 -10.09 37.16
CA GLU A 63 22.19 -10.12 36.12
C GLU A 63 22.91 -9.69 34.83
N ASP A 64 23.26 -10.72 34.05
CA ASP A 64 23.87 -10.59 32.73
C ASP A 64 23.15 -9.51 31.92
N GLU A 65 23.80 -8.38 31.75
CA GLU A 65 23.27 -7.24 31.00
C GLU A 65 23.02 -7.70 29.56
N LYS A 66 21.74 -7.84 29.17
CA LYS A 66 21.34 -8.30 27.84
C LYS A 66 21.69 -7.25 26.82
N THR A 67 22.63 -7.55 25.94
CA THR A 67 23.01 -6.64 24.85
C THR A 67 22.00 -6.75 23.71
N ILE A 68 21.31 -5.65 23.41
CA ILE A 68 20.32 -5.60 22.30
C ILE A 68 21.07 -5.40 20.98
N VAL A 69 20.84 -6.30 20.01
CA VAL A 69 21.41 -6.19 18.67
C VAL A 69 20.70 -5.07 17.89
N SER A 70 21.47 -4.13 17.40
CA SER A 70 21.03 -3.07 16.49
C SER A 70 21.84 -3.07 15.20
N TRP A 71 21.46 -2.23 14.25
CA TRP A 71 22.24 -2.00 13.05
C TRP A 71 23.35 -0.99 13.32
N ASP A 72 24.54 -1.28 12.81
CA ASP A 72 25.64 -0.32 12.79
C ASP A 72 25.41 0.71 11.67
N GLU A 73 26.02 1.90 11.81
CA GLU A 73 25.91 2.93 10.77
C GLU A 73 26.56 2.43 9.47
N GLY A 74 25.80 2.45 8.36
CA GLY A 74 26.27 1.95 7.07
C GLY A 74 26.30 0.42 6.90
N ASP A 75 25.74 -0.35 7.84
CA ASP A 75 25.73 -1.81 7.79
C ASP A 75 25.17 -2.35 6.46
N PRO A 76 25.93 -3.18 5.70
CA PRO A 76 25.49 -3.74 4.43
C PRO A 76 24.38 -4.80 4.58
N GLU A 77 24.17 -5.38 5.75
CA GLU A 77 23.08 -6.30 6.03
C GLU A 77 21.74 -5.56 6.20
N ASN A 78 21.77 -4.26 6.52
CA ASN A 78 20.58 -3.43 6.63
C ASN A 78 19.97 -3.19 5.25
N PRO A 79 18.68 -3.54 5.01
CA PRO A 79 18.02 -3.35 3.71
C PRO A 79 18.01 -1.89 3.23
N TYR A 80 18.02 -0.91 4.14
CA TYR A 80 18.09 0.50 3.78
C TYR A 80 19.39 0.89 3.08
N ASN A 81 20.49 0.16 3.33
CA ASN A 81 21.81 0.44 2.78
C ASN A 81 22.12 -0.35 1.48
N TRP A 82 21.17 -1.17 0.99
CA TRP A 82 21.39 -1.94 -0.23
C TRP A 82 21.57 -1.04 -1.46
N SER A 83 22.36 -1.52 -2.43
CA SER A 83 22.62 -0.80 -3.66
C SER A 83 21.33 -0.49 -4.44
N HIS A 84 21.32 0.62 -5.19
CA HIS A 84 20.19 1.03 -6.00
C HIS A 84 19.75 -0.04 -7.00
N THR A 85 20.71 -0.75 -7.62
CA THR A 85 20.44 -1.85 -8.55
C THR A 85 19.70 -2.98 -7.88
N ARG A 86 20.13 -3.39 -6.66
CA ARG A 86 19.47 -4.46 -5.89
C ARG A 86 18.04 -4.07 -5.52
N LYS A 87 17.83 -2.84 -5.05
CA LYS A 87 16.48 -2.32 -4.72
C LYS A 87 15.59 -2.27 -5.96
N PHE A 88 16.13 -1.83 -7.10
CA PHE A 88 15.39 -1.79 -8.36
C PHE A 88 15.00 -3.18 -8.86
N LEU A 89 15.89 -4.17 -8.77
CA LEU A 89 15.58 -5.56 -9.13
C LEU A 89 14.47 -6.13 -8.25
N ILE A 90 14.52 -5.88 -6.93
CA ILE A 90 13.44 -6.29 -6.01
C ILE A 90 12.12 -5.60 -6.37
N LEU A 91 12.15 -4.31 -6.70
CA LEU A 91 10.97 -3.60 -7.17
C LEU A 91 10.38 -4.26 -8.42
N CYS A 92 11.19 -4.49 -9.47
CA CYS A 92 10.71 -5.13 -10.70
C CYS A 92 10.12 -6.52 -10.43
N LEU A 93 10.77 -7.30 -9.58
CA LEU A 93 10.32 -8.64 -9.23
C LEU A 93 8.97 -8.62 -8.50
N THR A 94 8.83 -7.73 -7.52
CA THR A 94 7.56 -7.56 -6.79
C THR A 94 6.45 -7.03 -7.69
N MET A 95 6.77 -6.18 -8.69
CA MET A 95 5.80 -5.72 -9.70
C MET A 95 5.33 -6.88 -10.59
N MET A 96 6.22 -7.77 -11.05
CA MET A 96 5.84 -8.97 -11.80
C MET A 96 4.89 -9.86 -10.98
N GLN A 97 5.15 -10.02 -9.69
CA GLN A 97 4.28 -10.78 -8.79
C GLN A 97 2.89 -10.12 -8.64
N VAL A 98 2.84 -8.78 -8.52
CA VAL A 98 1.58 -8.03 -8.45
C VAL A 98 0.76 -8.19 -9.74
N ILE A 99 1.41 -8.16 -10.91
CA ILE A 99 0.73 -8.40 -12.20
C ILE A 99 0.09 -9.80 -12.23
N ASN A 100 0.83 -10.85 -11.81
CA ASN A 100 0.27 -12.21 -11.70
C ASN A 100 -0.99 -12.24 -10.84
N SER A 101 -0.90 -11.65 -9.66
CA SER A 101 -1.99 -11.58 -8.69
C SER A 101 -3.23 -10.90 -9.28
N THR A 102 -3.06 -9.71 -9.81
CA THR A 102 -4.15 -8.86 -10.27
C THR A 102 -4.70 -9.30 -11.64
N MET A 103 -3.86 -9.80 -12.55
CA MET A 103 -4.28 -10.43 -13.79
C MET A 103 -5.18 -11.66 -13.51
N GLY A 104 -4.82 -12.46 -12.51
CA GLY A 104 -5.62 -13.61 -12.08
C GLY A 104 -7.07 -13.26 -11.76
N SER A 105 -7.36 -12.05 -11.25
CA SER A 105 -8.73 -11.64 -10.90
C SER A 105 -9.66 -11.52 -12.11
N ALA A 106 -9.18 -10.95 -13.21
CA ALA A 106 -9.96 -10.65 -14.40
C ALA A 106 -9.82 -11.69 -15.53
N LEU A 107 -9.01 -12.74 -15.32
CA LEU A 107 -8.71 -13.73 -16.33
C LEU A 107 -9.95 -14.37 -17.00
N PRO A 108 -11.06 -14.66 -16.27
CA PRO A 108 -12.25 -15.21 -16.89
C PRO A 108 -13.06 -14.22 -17.73
N SER A 109 -12.82 -12.90 -17.68
CA SER A 109 -13.75 -11.88 -18.18
C SER A 109 -14.27 -12.13 -19.61
N ASN A 110 -13.39 -12.24 -20.61
CA ASN A 110 -13.76 -12.55 -21.99
C ASN A 110 -13.89 -14.06 -22.27
N ALA A 111 -13.51 -14.91 -21.31
CA ALA A 111 -13.68 -16.36 -21.38
C ALA A 111 -15.05 -16.82 -20.85
N ILE A 112 -15.79 -15.98 -20.11
CA ILE A 112 -17.07 -16.35 -19.47
C ILE A 112 -18.05 -17.02 -20.44
N PRO A 113 -18.33 -16.53 -21.67
CA PRO A 113 -19.25 -17.16 -22.58
C PRO A 113 -18.86 -18.61 -22.92
N PHE A 114 -17.56 -18.87 -23.06
CA PHE A 114 -17.03 -20.20 -23.38
C PHE A 114 -17.04 -21.14 -22.18
N ILE A 115 -16.73 -20.64 -20.99
CA ILE A 115 -16.77 -21.39 -19.73
C ILE A 115 -18.21 -21.80 -19.40
N THR A 116 -19.15 -20.86 -19.52
CA THR A 116 -20.57 -21.10 -19.19
C THR A 116 -21.26 -22.00 -20.21
N ALA A 117 -20.85 -21.95 -21.48
CA ALA A 117 -21.34 -22.88 -22.51
C ALA A 117 -20.90 -24.33 -22.26
N GLU A 118 -19.69 -24.56 -21.73
CA GLU A 118 -19.20 -25.91 -21.44
C GLU A 118 -19.98 -26.61 -20.30
N TRP A 119 -20.49 -25.81 -19.34
CA TRP A 119 -21.20 -26.35 -18.17
C TRP A 119 -22.68 -25.98 -18.12
N ASP A 120 -23.27 -25.54 -19.23
CA ASP A 120 -24.69 -25.20 -19.39
C ASP A 120 -25.22 -24.20 -18.37
N ILE A 121 -24.40 -23.20 -18.03
CA ILE A 121 -24.76 -22.15 -17.06
C ILE A 121 -25.56 -21.05 -17.77
N THR A 122 -26.86 -21.00 -17.52
CA THR A 122 -27.78 -20.01 -18.12
C THR A 122 -28.03 -18.78 -17.25
N ASN A 123 -27.86 -18.90 -15.92
CA ASN A 123 -28.15 -17.83 -14.98
C ASN A 123 -27.09 -16.70 -15.08
N GLU A 124 -27.54 -15.49 -15.43
CA GLU A 124 -26.67 -14.32 -15.60
C GLU A 124 -25.87 -13.93 -14.33
N GLN A 125 -26.46 -14.16 -13.15
CA GLN A 125 -25.74 -13.88 -11.89
C GLN A 125 -24.60 -14.87 -11.66
N GLN A 126 -24.77 -16.13 -12.06
CA GLN A 126 -23.71 -17.13 -11.95
C GLN A 126 -22.53 -16.83 -12.88
N LYS A 127 -22.77 -16.22 -14.04
CA LYS A 127 -21.72 -15.83 -14.99
C LYS A 127 -20.71 -14.83 -14.40
N VAL A 128 -21.12 -14.07 -13.38
CA VAL A 128 -20.26 -13.09 -12.68
C VAL A 128 -19.37 -13.74 -11.61
N LEU A 129 -19.82 -14.87 -11.04
CA LEU A 129 -19.18 -15.52 -9.90
C LEU A 129 -17.68 -15.82 -10.08
N PRO A 130 -17.14 -16.21 -11.25
CA PRO A 130 -15.71 -16.46 -11.40
C PRO A 130 -14.81 -15.29 -11.03
N ILE A 131 -15.26 -14.06 -11.25
CA ILE A 131 -14.54 -12.84 -10.87
C ILE A 131 -14.86 -12.49 -9.42
N SER A 132 -16.15 -12.47 -9.03
CA SER A 132 -16.58 -12.09 -7.68
C SER A 132 -16.00 -13.00 -6.59
N ILE A 133 -16.03 -14.33 -6.77
CA ILE A 133 -15.50 -15.28 -5.78
C ILE A 133 -13.97 -15.13 -5.59
N PHE A 134 -13.24 -14.83 -6.66
CA PHE A 134 -11.82 -14.53 -6.53
C PHE A 134 -11.59 -13.28 -5.67
N LEU A 135 -12.42 -12.23 -5.83
CA LEU A 135 -12.34 -11.02 -5.04
C LEU A 135 -12.75 -11.22 -3.57
N VAL A 136 -13.59 -12.23 -3.26
CA VAL A 136 -13.83 -12.65 -1.86
C VAL A 136 -12.51 -13.01 -1.17
N GLY A 137 -11.62 -13.74 -1.87
CA GLY A 137 -10.27 -14.02 -1.38
C GLY A 137 -9.45 -12.75 -1.10
N TYR A 138 -9.62 -11.72 -1.91
CA TYR A 138 -8.97 -10.42 -1.72
C TYR A 138 -9.47 -9.65 -0.50
N VAL A 139 -10.71 -9.89 -0.04
CA VAL A 139 -11.23 -9.27 1.19
C VAL A 139 -10.44 -9.76 2.40
N PHE A 140 -10.20 -11.07 2.50
CA PHE A 140 -9.55 -11.66 3.67
C PHE A 140 -8.03 -11.55 3.65
N GLY A 141 -7.42 -11.48 2.45
CA GLY A 141 -5.98 -11.55 2.26
C GLY A 141 -5.16 -10.55 3.08
N PRO A 142 -5.42 -9.25 3.00
CA PRO A 142 -4.65 -8.25 3.75
C PRO A 142 -4.70 -8.45 5.26
N PHE A 143 -5.83 -8.91 5.80
CA PHE A 143 -5.99 -9.16 7.24
C PHE A 143 -5.17 -10.35 7.73
N VAL A 144 -4.91 -11.33 6.86
CA VAL A 144 -4.16 -12.55 7.20
C VAL A 144 -2.68 -12.40 6.83
N TRP A 145 -2.40 -11.98 5.59
CA TRP A 145 -1.04 -12.03 5.05
C TRP A 145 -0.13 -10.92 5.58
N ALA A 146 -0.66 -9.72 5.85
CA ALA A 146 0.16 -8.63 6.37
C ALA A 146 0.77 -8.96 7.73
N PRO A 147 0.00 -9.34 8.79
CA PRO A 147 0.57 -9.72 10.08
C PRO A 147 1.44 -10.98 9.99
N LEU A 148 1.00 -11.97 9.21
CA LEU A 148 1.74 -13.23 9.07
C LEU A 148 3.12 -12.99 8.43
N SER A 149 3.24 -12.00 7.52
CA SER A 149 4.51 -11.64 6.89
C SER A 149 5.50 -10.99 7.86
N GLU A 150 5.02 -10.34 8.90
CA GLU A 150 5.85 -9.79 9.98
C GLU A 150 6.36 -10.89 10.91
N HIS A 151 5.58 -11.98 11.06
CA HIS A 151 5.99 -13.12 11.88
C HIS A 151 6.90 -14.11 11.17
N LEU A 152 6.56 -14.52 9.95
CA LEU A 152 7.30 -15.54 9.19
C LEU A 152 8.42 -14.96 8.33
N GLY A 153 8.39 -13.65 8.09
CA GLY A 153 9.27 -12.95 7.15
C GLY A 153 8.63 -12.74 5.78
N ARG A 154 9.03 -11.65 5.13
CA ARG A 154 8.49 -11.27 3.81
C ARG A 154 8.81 -12.33 2.76
N ARG A 155 10.08 -12.78 2.70
CA ARG A 155 10.54 -13.79 1.74
C ARG A 155 9.76 -15.10 1.84
N THR A 156 9.75 -15.69 3.03
CA THR A 156 9.17 -17.02 3.23
C THR A 156 7.70 -17.05 2.87
N LEU A 157 6.94 -16.06 3.35
CA LEU A 157 5.52 -15.99 3.08
C LEU A 157 5.22 -15.71 1.60
N THR A 158 5.99 -14.82 0.96
CA THR A 158 5.88 -14.52 -0.48
C THR A 158 6.04 -15.77 -1.33
N ILE A 159 7.06 -16.61 -1.04
CA ILE A 159 7.30 -17.84 -1.79
C ILE A 159 6.16 -18.84 -1.58
N ILE A 160 5.77 -19.10 -0.33
CA ILE A 160 4.70 -20.07 -0.01
C ILE A 160 3.38 -19.66 -0.68
N THR A 161 2.96 -18.42 -0.49
CA THR A 161 1.68 -17.95 -1.03
C THR A 161 1.68 -17.92 -2.56
N PHE A 162 2.81 -17.61 -3.19
CA PHE A 162 2.91 -17.62 -4.65
C PHE A 162 2.88 -19.03 -5.24
N ILE A 163 3.53 -20.01 -4.60
CA ILE A 163 3.42 -21.43 -4.98
C ILE A 163 1.98 -21.91 -4.85
N MET A 164 1.30 -21.59 -3.76
CA MET A 164 -0.10 -21.95 -3.56
C MET A 164 -1.02 -21.29 -4.61
N PHE A 165 -0.75 -20.02 -4.98
CA PHE A 165 -1.45 -19.35 -6.07
C PHE A 165 -1.28 -20.09 -7.41
N ILE A 166 -0.09 -20.56 -7.74
CA ILE A 166 0.20 -21.37 -8.95
C ILE A 166 -0.60 -22.65 -8.92
N ILE A 167 -0.60 -23.39 -7.81
CA ILE A 167 -1.32 -24.65 -7.64
C ILE A 167 -2.83 -24.45 -7.87
N TRP A 168 -3.44 -23.44 -7.25
CA TRP A 168 -4.86 -23.18 -7.40
C TRP A 168 -5.23 -22.61 -8.77
N THR A 169 -4.33 -21.87 -9.41
CA THR A 169 -4.53 -21.43 -10.80
C THR A 169 -4.46 -22.60 -11.77
N MET A 170 -3.57 -23.56 -11.53
CA MET A 170 -3.52 -24.83 -12.29
C MET A 170 -4.81 -25.65 -12.08
N ALA A 171 -5.30 -25.73 -10.84
CA ALA A 171 -6.58 -26.39 -10.55
C ALA A 171 -7.74 -25.73 -11.32
N CYS A 172 -7.76 -24.40 -11.47
CA CYS A 172 -8.75 -23.72 -12.31
C CYS A 172 -8.67 -24.14 -13.78
N ALA A 173 -7.46 -24.31 -14.33
CA ALA A 173 -7.29 -24.79 -15.72
C ALA A 173 -7.78 -26.23 -15.92
N LEU A 174 -7.69 -27.06 -14.88
CA LEU A 174 -8.05 -28.47 -14.88
C LEU A 174 -9.44 -28.73 -14.27
N ALA A 175 -10.22 -27.70 -13.99
CA ALA A 175 -11.51 -27.85 -13.31
C ALA A 175 -12.47 -28.77 -14.07
N PRO A 176 -13.04 -29.82 -13.41
CA PRO A 176 -13.91 -30.78 -14.04
C PRO A 176 -15.37 -30.30 -14.13
N ASN A 177 -15.79 -29.41 -13.28
CA ASN A 177 -17.17 -28.91 -13.22
C ASN A 177 -17.22 -27.49 -12.63
N TRP A 178 -18.36 -26.82 -12.76
CA TRP A 178 -18.58 -25.46 -12.31
C TRP A 178 -18.36 -25.23 -10.80
N PRO A 179 -18.90 -26.02 -9.87
CA PRO A 179 -18.66 -25.83 -8.44
C PRO A 179 -17.18 -25.96 -8.06
N ALA A 180 -16.45 -26.93 -8.62
CA ALA A 180 -15.02 -27.09 -8.38
C ALA A 180 -14.23 -25.88 -8.93
N PHE A 181 -14.60 -25.38 -10.10
CA PHE A 181 -13.98 -24.18 -10.68
C PHE A 181 -14.14 -22.98 -9.75
N LEU A 182 -15.34 -22.72 -9.21
CA LEU A 182 -15.59 -21.63 -8.28
C LEU A 182 -14.83 -21.81 -6.97
N PHE A 183 -14.76 -23.03 -6.45
CA PHE A 183 -13.97 -23.35 -5.26
C PHE A 183 -12.47 -23.06 -5.48
N PHE A 184 -11.92 -23.48 -6.61
CA PHE A 184 -10.52 -23.21 -6.95
C PHE A 184 -10.27 -21.72 -7.15
N ARG A 185 -11.22 -20.99 -7.74
CA ARG A 185 -11.17 -19.52 -7.86
C ARG A 185 -11.10 -18.81 -6.52
N LEU A 186 -11.85 -19.28 -5.50
CA LEU A 186 -11.79 -18.72 -4.15
C LEU A 186 -10.37 -18.81 -3.58
N PHE A 187 -9.80 -20.01 -3.58
CA PHE A 187 -8.45 -20.22 -3.02
C PHE A 187 -7.37 -19.52 -3.86
N ALA A 188 -7.48 -19.53 -5.17
CA ALA A 188 -6.61 -18.74 -6.03
C ALA A 188 -6.64 -17.26 -5.62
N GLY A 189 -7.83 -16.68 -5.33
CA GLY A 189 -8.00 -15.33 -4.85
C GLY A 189 -7.39 -15.08 -3.46
N VAL A 190 -7.57 -15.99 -2.52
CA VAL A 190 -6.98 -15.90 -1.17
C VAL A 190 -5.46 -15.78 -1.25
N PHE A 191 -4.79 -16.64 -2.01
CA PHE A 191 -3.33 -16.61 -2.14
C PHE A 191 -2.84 -15.48 -3.07
N ALA A 192 -3.61 -15.12 -4.08
CA ALA A 192 -3.32 -13.98 -4.95
C ALA A 192 -3.39 -12.63 -4.22
N SER A 193 -4.10 -12.50 -3.12
CA SER A 193 -4.17 -11.27 -2.34
C SER A 193 -2.89 -10.96 -1.55
N SER A 194 -2.02 -11.96 -1.38
CA SER A 194 -0.77 -11.84 -0.63
C SER A 194 0.18 -10.76 -1.17
N PRO A 195 0.48 -10.65 -2.48
CA PRO A 195 1.32 -9.58 -3.01
C PRO A 195 0.79 -8.18 -2.70
N ILE A 196 -0.53 -7.98 -2.73
CA ILE A 196 -1.15 -6.68 -2.42
C ILE A 196 -0.88 -6.26 -0.97
N ALA A 197 -0.84 -7.22 -0.05
CA ALA A 197 -0.58 -6.98 1.36
C ALA A 197 0.92 -6.85 1.70
N ILE A 198 1.77 -7.68 1.06
CA ILE A 198 3.18 -7.83 1.46
C ILE A 198 4.09 -6.86 0.72
N VAL A 199 3.84 -6.58 -0.58
CA VAL A 199 4.76 -5.77 -1.41
C VAL A 199 4.89 -4.35 -0.87
N ALA A 200 3.82 -3.74 -0.40
CA ALA A 200 3.88 -2.42 0.24
C ALA A 200 4.84 -2.42 1.45
N GLY A 201 4.81 -3.49 2.26
CA GLY A 201 5.76 -3.70 3.36
C GLY A 201 7.20 -3.89 2.87
N ILE A 202 7.43 -4.72 1.84
CA ILE A 202 8.77 -4.90 1.24
C ILE A 202 9.34 -3.56 0.77
N LEU A 203 8.53 -2.73 0.11
CA LEU A 203 8.98 -1.42 -0.37
C LEU A 203 9.30 -0.47 0.79
N ALA A 204 8.53 -0.51 1.87
CA ALA A 204 8.83 0.25 3.08
C ALA A 204 10.12 -0.24 3.77
N ASP A 205 10.37 -1.55 3.77
CA ASP A 205 11.55 -2.17 4.38
C ASP A 205 12.87 -1.84 3.64
N ILE A 206 12.83 -1.56 2.32
CA ILE A 206 14.03 -1.29 1.49
C ILE A 206 14.25 0.19 1.14
N TYR A 207 13.19 1.00 1.13
CA TYR A 207 13.28 2.43 0.84
C TYR A 207 13.08 3.27 2.10
N GLY A 208 14.17 3.65 2.76
CA GLY A 208 14.12 4.50 3.96
C GLY A 208 13.75 5.96 3.66
N ASP A 209 14.18 6.48 2.50
CA ASP A 209 13.85 7.84 2.07
C ASP A 209 12.39 7.96 1.60
N THR A 210 11.69 8.96 2.13
CA THR A 210 10.26 9.21 1.86
C THR A 210 9.97 9.44 0.37
N GLN A 211 10.87 10.11 -0.36
CA GLN A 211 10.68 10.40 -1.78
C GLN A 211 10.83 9.13 -2.64
N SER A 212 11.90 8.35 -2.41
CA SER A 212 12.14 7.08 -3.12
C SER A 212 11.04 6.06 -2.82
N ARG A 213 10.61 5.99 -1.55
CA ARG A 213 9.48 5.14 -1.14
C ARG A 213 8.18 5.56 -1.83
N GLY A 214 7.89 6.86 -1.90
CA GLY A 214 6.70 7.37 -2.58
C GLY A 214 6.68 7.00 -4.06
N ARG A 215 7.82 7.09 -4.76
CA ARG A 215 7.95 6.68 -6.18
C ARG A 215 7.74 5.17 -6.35
N ALA A 216 8.33 4.35 -5.49
CA ALA A 216 8.16 2.90 -5.51
C ALA A 216 6.70 2.49 -5.23
N MET A 217 6.03 3.13 -4.28
CA MET A 217 4.60 2.93 -4.00
C MET A 217 3.72 3.35 -5.17
N THR A 218 4.06 4.43 -5.87
CA THR A 218 3.35 4.84 -7.09
C THR A 218 3.49 3.78 -8.19
N ALA A 219 4.69 3.24 -8.42
CA ALA A 219 4.91 2.14 -9.36
C ALA A 219 4.07 0.91 -8.98
N PHE A 220 4.01 0.56 -7.69
CA PHE A 220 3.17 -0.52 -7.17
C PHE A 220 1.68 -0.28 -7.48
N MET A 221 1.15 0.92 -7.22
CA MET A 221 -0.27 1.24 -7.47
C MET A 221 -0.61 1.16 -8.96
N VAL A 222 0.24 1.72 -9.82
CA VAL A 222 0.08 1.64 -11.28
C VAL A 222 0.07 0.18 -11.75
N THR A 223 1.02 -0.61 -11.29
CA THR A 223 1.12 -2.03 -11.63
C THR A 223 -0.11 -2.82 -11.20
N THR A 224 -0.69 -2.49 -10.05
CA THR A 224 -1.93 -3.11 -9.56
C THR A 224 -3.11 -2.88 -10.51
N ALA A 225 -3.18 -1.73 -11.18
CA ALA A 225 -4.20 -1.45 -12.18
C ALA A 225 -3.94 -2.13 -13.53
N PHE A 226 -2.68 -2.36 -13.89
CA PHE A 226 -2.31 -2.95 -15.19
C PHE A 226 -2.65 -4.42 -15.32
N GLY A 227 -2.47 -5.22 -14.25
CA GLY A 227 -2.71 -6.66 -14.30
C GLY A 227 -4.09 -7.04 -14.85
N PRO A 228 -5.19 -6.48 -14.31
CA PRO A 228 -6.52 -6.81 -14.78
C PRO A 228 -6.81 -6.38 -16.22
N LEU A 229 -6.09 -5.39 -16.77
CA LEU A 229 -6.29 -4.93 -18.15
C LEU A 229 -5.73 -5.89 -19.19
N PHE A 230 -4.66 -6.62 -18.85
CA PHE A 230 -4.12 -7.65 -19.74
C PHE A 230 -4.96 -8.92 -19.78
N ALA A 231 -5.67 -9.24 -18.71
CA ALA A 231 -6.46 -10.46 -18.59
C ALA A 231 -7.54 -10.60 -19.68
N PRO A 232 -8.39 -9.59 -19.98
CA PRO A 232 -9.38 -9.67 -21.06
C PRO A 232 -8.76 -9.83 -22.45
N ILE A 233 -7.56 -9.27 -22.66
CA ILE A 233 -6.83 -9.42 -23.93
C ILE A 233 -6.44 -10.89 -24.11
N VAL A 234 -5.76 -11.45 -23.12
CA VAL A 234 -5.32 -12.85 -23.15
C VAL A 234 -6.52 -13.78 -23.32
N SER A 235 -7.55 -13.64 -22.45
CA SER A 235 -8.72 -14.52 -22.51
C SER A 235 -9.56 -14.31 -23.78
N GLY A 236 -9.60 -13.09 -24.32
CA GLY A 236 -10.35 -12.76 -25.52
C GLY A 236 -9.78 -13.38 -26.80
N PHE A 237 -8.45 -13.46 -26.92
CA PHE A 237 -7.81 -14.13 -28.06
C PHE A 237 -7.73 -15.65 -27.89
N CYS A 238 -7.47 -16.14 -26.69
CA CYS A 238 -7.29 -17.58 -26.46
C CYS A 238 -8.61 -18.36 -26.47
N SER A 239 -9.68 -17.82 -25.84
CA SER A 239 -10.90 -18.57 -25.64
C SER A 239 -11.60 -19.05 -26.94
N PRO A 240 -11.71 -18.19 -27.99
CA PRO A 240 -12.34 -18.62 -29.23
C PRO A 240 -11.44 -19.49 -30.14
N THR A 241 -10.10 -19.47 -29.94
CA THR A 241 -9.14 -20.13 -30.84
C THR A 241 -8.64 -21.48 -30.31
N ILE A 242 -8.08 -21.48 -29.12
CA ILE A 242 -7.43 -22.66 -28.49
C ILE A 242 -8.15 -23.14 -27.23
N GLY A 243 -9.23 -22.45 -26.85
CA GLY A 243 -10.07 -22.78 -25.71
C GLY A 243 -9.74 -21.94 -24.46
N TRP A 244 -10.76 -21.71 -23.62
CA TRP A 244 -10.68 -20.83 -22.44
C TRP A 244 -9.66 -21.30 -21.39
N ARG A 245 -9.38 -22.60 -21.29
CA ARG A 245 -8.38 -23.14 -20.36
C ARG A 245 -6.97 -22.59 -20.62
N TRP A 246 -6.66 -22.27 -21.86
CA TRP A 246 -5.38 -21.69 -22.24
C TRP A 246 -5.14 -20.31 -21.63
N SER A 247 -6.19 -19.57 -21.31
CA SER A 247 -6.04 -18.31 -20.56
C SER A 247 -5.35 -18.54 -19.21
N PHE A 248 -5.72 -19.64 -18.53
CA PHE A 248 -5.08 -20.02 -17.25
C PHE A 248 -3.68 -20.61 -17.46
N TRP A 249 -3.47 -21.39 -18.53
CA TRP A 249 -2.13 -21.93 -18.85
C TRP A 249 -1.13 -20.82 -19.18
N ILE A 250 -1.51 -19.79 -19.90
CA ILE A 250 -0.66 -18.61 -20.17
C ILE A 250 -0.33 -17.88 -18.87
N ALA A 251 -1.32 -17.69 -17.99
CA ALA A 251 -1.09 -17.11 -16.67
C ALA A 251 -0.11 -17.96 -15.84
N LEU A 252 -0.20 -19.30 -15.92
CA LEU A 252 0.72 -20.23 -15.26
C LEU A 252 2.14 -20.17 -15.84
N ILE A 253 2.30 -20.05 -17.16
CA ILE A 253 3.61 -19.85 -17.79
C ILE A 253 4.25 -18.55 -17.25
N TYR A 254 3.50 -17.46 -17.24
CA TYR A 254 3.98 -16.19 -16.70
C TYR A 254 4.30 -16.30 -15.19
N ALA A 255 3.47 -17.00 -14.41
CA ALA A 255 3.73 -17.24 -12.99
C ALA A 255 4.97 -18.13 -12.78
N GLY A 256 5.19 -19.14 -13.63
CA GLY A 256 6.40 -19.98 -13.58
C GLY A 256 7.67 -19.19 -13.85
N VAL A 257 7.66 -18.31 -14.86
CA VAL A 257 8.77 -17.40 -15.14
C VAL A 257 9.03 -16.44 -13.96
N THR A 258 7.96 -15.99 -13.29
CA THR A 258 8.06 -15.09 -12.14
C THR A 258 8.54 -15.84 -10.88
N LEU A 259 8.20 -17.12 -10.71
CA LEU A 259 8.58 -17.91 -9.54
C LEU A 259 10.11 -18.05 -9.39
N VAL A 260 10.81 -18.26 -10.51
CA VAL A 260 12.27 -18.48 -10.49
C VAL A 260 13.00 -17.35 -9.75
N PRO A 261 12.84 -16.06 -10.12
CA PRO A 261 13.48 -14.99 -9.39
C PRO A 261 12.85 -14.71 -8.01
N ILE A 262 11.58 -15.07 -7.76
CA ILE A 262 10.98 -14.94 -6.40
C ILE A 262 11.68 -15.85 -5.40
N ILE A 263 12.10 -17.04 -5.79
CA ILE A 263 12.85 -17.95 -4.90
C ILE A 263 14.18 -17.31 -4.47
N LEU A 264 14.78 -16.48 -5.33
CA LEU A 264 16.03 -15.75 -5.06
C LEU A 264 15.82 -14.47 -4.26
N LEU A 265 14.58 -14.06 -3.99
CA LEU A 265 14.26 -12.86 -3.22
C LEU A 265 14.95 -12.94 -1.84
N PRO A 266 15.73 -11.92 -1.42
CA PRO A 266 16.29 -11.87 -0.08
C PRO A 266 15.21 -11.55 0.97
N GLU A 267 15.46 -11.87 2.23
CA GLU A 267 14.63 -11.37 3.33
C GLU A 267 14.83 -9.86 3.47
N THR A 268 13.72 -9.11 3.61
CA THR A 268 13.75 -7.65 3.70
C THR A 268 13.33 -7.13 5.06
N TYR A 269 12.69 -7.96 5.89
CA TYR A 269 12.16 -7.54 7.18
C TYR A 269 13.25 -7.43 8.24
N GLY A 270 13.60 -6.19 8.62
CA GLY A 270 14.68 -5.87 9.55
C GLY A 270 14.64 -6.65 10.87
N PRO A 271 13.52 -6.75 11.59
CA PRO A 271 13.43 -7.50 12.85
C PRO A 271 13.80 -8.98 12.74
N ILE A 272 13.47 -9.63 11.61
CA ILE A 272 13.87 -11.02 11.37
C ILE A 272 15.36 -11.13 11.05
N LEU A 273 15.91 -10.18 10.30
CA LEU A 273 17.34 -10.14 10.00
C LEU A 273 18.16 -9.97 11.29
N LEU A 274 17.75 -9.04 12.17
CA LEU A 274 18.37 -8.86 13.49
C LEU A 274 18.26 -10.12 14.36
N THR A 275 17.12 -10.81 14.33
CA THR A 275 16.96 -12.09 15.04
C THR A 275 17.92 -13.16 14.51
N ARG A 276 18.11 -13.24 13.19
CA ARG A 276 19.08 -14.16 12.57
C ARG A 276 20.50 -13.78 12.96
N ARG A 277 20.83 -12.47 13.00
CA ARG A 277 22.14 -11.96 13.44
C ARG A 277 22.40 -12.32 14.90
N ALA A 278 21.47 -12.06 15.82
CA ALA A 278 21.57 -12.41 17.23
C ALA A 278 21.80 -13.92 17.42
N ARG A 279 21.06 -14.77 16.71
CA ARG A 279 21.24 -16.23 16.72
C ARG A 279 22.61 -16.66 16.19
N LYS A 280 23.13 -15.97 15.16
CA LYS A 280 24.49 -16.23 14.63
C LYS A 280 25.56 -15.85 15.63
N MET A 281 25.42 -14.69 16.30
CA MET A 281 26.36 -14.25 17.35
C MET A 281 26.37 -15.21 18.54
N ARG A 282 25.21 -15.64 19.03
CA ARG A 282 25.11 -16.64 20.11
C ARG A 282 25.68 -18.02 19.74
N LYS A 283 25.69 -18.38 18.45
CA LYS A 283 26.36 -19.63 18.00
C LYS A 283 27.87 -19.51 17.93
N LEU A 284 28.41 -18.32 17.71
CA LEU A 284 29.84 -18.04 17.64
C LEU A 284 30.43 -17.88 19.05
N ASP A 285 29.71 -17.24 19.95
CA ASP A 285 30.04 -17.07 21.35
C ASP A 285 28.83 -17.41 22.22
N SER A 286 28.87 -18.59 22.83
CA SER A 286 27.79 -19.08 23.69
C SER A 286 27.65 -18.30 25.01
N ARG A 287 28.65 -17.47 25.37
CA ARG A 287 28.62 -16.59 26.55
C ARG A 287 28.04 -15.20 26.22
N ALA A 288 27.88 -14.83 24.95
CA ALA A 288 27.32 -13.57 24.56
C ALA A 288 25.81 -13.53 24.86
N ASN A 289 25.41 -12.75 25.87
CA ASN A 289 24.01 -12.55 26.24
C ASN A 289 23.35 -11.53 25.29
N VAL A 290 23.31 -11.85 23.99
CA VAL A 290 22.86 -10.99 22.91
C VAL A 290 21.45 -11.37 22.51
N VAL A 291 20.52 -10.40 22.52
CA VAL A 291 19.09 -10.62 22.26
C VAL A 291 18.62 -9.66 21.16
N ALA A 292 17.82 -10.15 20.22
CA ALA A 292 17.16 -9.27 19.26
C ALA A 292 15.93 -8.58 19.88
N PRO A 293 15.61 -7.33 19.51
CA PRO A 293 14.44 -6.61 20.04
C PRO A 293 13.15 -7.43 19.99
N ARG A 294 12.94 -8.15 18.89
CA ARG A 294 11.77 -9.01 18.69
C ARG A 294 11.68 -10.21 19.65
N GLU A 295 12.81 -10.70 20.16
CA GLU A 295 12.83 -11.83 21.10
C GLU A 295 12.38 -11.41 22.51
N LEU A 296 12.37 -10.09 22.78
CA LEU A 296 11.86 -9.50 24.02
C LEU A 296 10.34 -9.28 23.98
N GLU A 297 9.74 -9.22 22.78
CA GLU A 297 8.30 -9.04 22.61
C GLU A 297 7.57 -10.39 22.75
N ARG A 298 6.80 -10.55 23.81
CA ARG A 298 5.83 -11.66 23.91
C ARG A 298 4.65 -11.37 22.98
N THR A 299 4.63 -11.96 21.81
CA THR A 299 3.52 -11.83 20.87
C THR A 299 2.36 -12.71 21.30
N ASP A 300 1.32 -12.09 21.86
CA ASP A 300 0.05 -12.78 22.09
C ASP A 300 -0.74 -12.78 20.78
N PHE A 301 -0.78 -13.94 20.11
CA PHE A 301 -1.52 -14.13 18.86
C PHE A 301 -2.99 -13.76 18.96
N LYS A 302 -3.63 -13.96 20.11
CA LYS A 302 -5.03 -13.62 20.33
C LYS A 302 -5.24 -12.10 20.35
N GLN A 303 -4.35 -11.38 21.02
CA GLN A 303 -4.37 -9.92 21.05
C GLN A 303 -4.07 -9.32 19.68
N LEU A 304 -3.06 -9.87 18.96
CA LEU A 304 -2.71 -9.46 17.61
C LEU A 304 -3.89 -9.66 16.65
N ALA A 305 -4.51 -10.84 16.64
CA ALA A 305 -5.66 -11.13 15.80
C ALA A 305 -6.85 -10.20 16.10
N THR A 306 -7.12 -9.95 17.37
CA THR A 306 -8.18 -9.04 17.79
C THR A 306 -7.90 -7.61 17.30
N VAL A 307 -6.69 -7.10 17.50
CA VAL A 307 -6.30 -5.74 17.07
C VAL A 307 -6.34 -5.61 15.54
N VAL A 308 -5.80 -6.59 14.83
CA VAL A 308 -5.74 -6.58 13.36
C VAL A 308 -7.13 -6.62 12.72
N LEU A 309 -8.07 -7.39 13.29
CA LEU A 309 -9.42 -7.50 12.75
C LEU A 309 -10.36 -6.37 13.21
N THR A 310 -10.27 -5.96 14.49
CA THR A 310 -11.24 -5.01 15.04
C THR A 310 -10.88 -3.55 14.76
N ARG A 311 -9.57 -3.21 14.73
CA ARG A 311 -9.14 -1.82 14.51
C ARG A 311 -9.56 -1.26 13.15
N PRO A 312 -9.35 -1.95 12.02
CA PRO A 312 -9.84 -1.47 10.71
C PRO A 312 -11.36 -1.26 10.68
N MET A 313 -12.13 -2.18 11.27
CA MET A 313 -13.59 -2.06 11.33
C MET A 313 -14.03 -0.90 12.22
N ARG A 314 -13.37 -0.72 13.37
CA ARG A 314 -13.64 0.43 14.24
C ARG A 314 -13.32 1.75 13.52
N MET A 315 -12.18 1.85 12.83
CA MET A 315 -11.81 3.04 12.06
C MET A 315 -12.80 3.29 10.92
N LEU A 316 -13.25 2.25 10.22
CA LEU A 316 -14.23 2.38 9.14
C LEU A 316 -15.57 2.96 9.63
N ILE A 317 -15.99 2.66 10.87
CA ILE A 317 -17.28 3.10 11.43
C ILE A 317 -17.15 4.45 12.15
N SER A 318 -16.07 4.66 12.91
CA SER A 318 -15.93 5.79 13.82
C SER A 318 -15.22 7.01 13.21
N GLU A 319 -14.46 6.84 12.12
CA GLU A 319 -13.62 7.88 11.55
C GLU A 319 -14.18 8.39 10.22
N PRO A 320 -14.75 9.63 10.14
CA PRO A 320 -15.37 10.15 8.92
C PRO A 320 -14.42 10.18 7.72
N ILE A 321 -13.14 10.51 7.94
CA ILE A 321 -12.13 10.52 6.87
C ILE A 321 -11.96 9.12 6.29
N VAL A 322 -11.85 8.10 7.16
CA VAL A 322 -11.71 6.70 6.71
C VAL A 322 -12.97 6.25 5.99
N SER A 323 -14.16 6.48 6.57
CA SER A 323 -15.44 6.05 5.99
C SER A 323 -15.67 6.65 4.60
N CYS A 324 -15.53 7.97 4.46
CA CYS A 324 -15.75 8.66 3.19
C CYS A 324 -14.69 8.29 2.15
N THR A 325 -13.42 8.18 2.54
CA THR A 325 -12.33 7.74 1.65
C THR A 325 -12.56 6.32 1.18
N CYS A 326 -12.91 5.40 2.10
CA CYS A 326 -13.21 4.00 1.79
C CYS A 326 -14.43 3.88 0.85
N ALA A 327 -15.49 4.65 1.08
CA ALA A 327 -16.69 4.64 0.23
C ALA A 327 -16.34 5.09 -1.20
N TYR A 328 -15.58 6.17 -1.36
CA TYR A 328 -15.19 6.66 -2.68
C TYR A 328 -14.24 5.69 -3.40
N LEU A 329 -13.19 5.20 -2.73
CA LEU A 329 -12.28 4.21 -3.29
C LEU A 329 -13.01 2.92 -3.66
N ALA A 330 -13.96 2.46 -2.84
CA ALA A 330 -14.73 1.26 -3.09
C ALA A 330 -15.66 1.43 -4.31
N LEU A 331 -16.31 2.58 -4.47
CA LEU A 331 -17.13 2.86 -5.65
C LEU A 331 -16.29 2.86 -6.93
N VAL A 332 -15.20 3.61 -6.95
CA VAL A 332 -14.31 3.73 -8.12
C VAL A 332 -13.72 2.37 -8.51
N TYR A 333 -13.28 1.60 -7.52
CA TYR A 333 -12.76 0.24 -7.73
C TYR A 333 -13.82 -0.72 -8.27
N THR A 334 -15.04 -0.63 -7.73
CA THR A 334 -16.16 -1.45 -8.19
C THR A 334 -16.55 -1.12 -9.63
N ILE A 335 -16.64 0.15 -10.00
CA ILE A 335 -16.92 0.57 -11.39
C ILE A 335 -15.85 0.01 -12.33
N PHE A 336 -14.58 0.02 -11.92
CA PHE A 336 -13.51 -0.61 -12.68
C PHE A 336 -13.77 -2.12 -12.88
N TYR A 337 -14.18 -2.87 -11.85
CA TYR A 337 -14.52 -4.28 -12.00
C TYR A 337 -15.82 -4.54 -12.78
N MET A 338 -16.80 -3.66 -12.68
CA MET A 338 -18.02 -3.70 -13.49
C MET A 338 -17.71 -3.55 -14.99
N SER A 339 -16.64 -2.84 -15.36
CA SER A 339 -16.22 -2.69 -16.76
C SER A 339 -15.92 -4.04 -17.43
N PHE A 340 -15.48 -5.07 -16.67
CA PHE A 340 -15.22 -6.42 -17.22
C PHE A 340 -16.49 -7.13 -17.71
N GLN A 341 -17.66 -6.64 -17.31
CA GLN A 341 -18.96 -7.09 -17.81
C GLN A 341 -19.57 -6.09 -18.79
N ALA A 342 -19.39 -4.79 -18.53
CA ALA A 342 -19.92 -3.72 -19.36
C ALA A 342 -19.27 -3.68 -20.75
N PHE A 343 -17.95 -3.88 -20.85
CA PHE A 343 -17.24 -3.83 -22.13
C PHE A 343 -17.65 -4.94 -23.10
N PRO A 344 -17.82 -6.22 -22.70
CA PRO A 344 -18.45 -7.22 -23.56
C PRO A 344 -19.85 -6.83 -24.03
N ILE A 345 -20.68 -6.20 -23.18
CA ILE A 345 -22.00 -5.72 -23.57
C ILE A 345 -21.90 -4.61 -24.64
N ILE A 346 -20.98 -3.67 -24.46
CA ILE A 346 -20.79 -2.54 -25.37
C ILE A 346 -20.08 -3.02 -26.66
N PHE A 347 -18.90 -3.60 -26.54
CA PHE A 347 -18.04 -3.85 -27.71
C PHE A 347 -18.36 -5.14 -28.45
N GLN A 348 -18.83 -6.20 -27.76
CA GLN A 348 -19.18 -7.47 -28.44
C GLN A 348 -20.64 -7.49 -28.87
N LYS A 349 -21.61 -7.13 -27.98
CA LYS A 349 -23.03 -7.21 -28.32
C LYS A 349 -23.50 -6.03 -29.20
N LEU A 350 -23.14 -4.77 -28.87
CA LEU A 350 -23.58 -3.61 -29.64
C LEU A 350 -22.77 -3.44 -30.95
N TYR A 351 -21.44 -3.52 -30.88
CA TYR A 351 -20.56 -3.28 -32.04
C TYR A 351 -20.17 -4.56 -32.79
N GLY A 352 -20.51 -5.77 -32.29
CA GLY A 352 -20.21 -7.04 -32.95
C GLY A 352 -18.71 -7.38 -33.01
N LEU A 353 -17.88 -6.77 -32.16
CA LEU A 353 -16.44 -7.03 -32.16
C LEU A 353 -16.14 -8.43 -31.60
N SER A 354 -15.10 -9.07 -32.11
CA SER A 354 -14.62 -10.34 -31.55
C SER A 354 -14.14 -10.16 -30.10
N PRO A 355 -14.17 -11.20 -29.26
CA PRO A 355 -13.72 -11.13 -27.87
C PRO A 355 -12.28 -10.60 -27.70
N GLY A 356 -11.38 -10.97 -28.65
CA GLY A 356 -10.00 -10.48 -28.63
C GLY A 356 -9.90 -8.98 -28.89
N VAL A 357 -10.58 -8.47 -29.92
CA VAL A 357 -10.60 -7.03 -30.22
C VAL A 357 -11.30 -6.25 -29.13
N SER A 358 -12.39 -6.78 -28.55
CA SER A 358 -13.05 -6.21 -27.37
C SER A 358 -12.09 -6.12 -26.17
N GLY A 359 -11.16 -7.05 -26.01
CA GLY A 359 -10.10 -7.01 -25.02
C GLY A 359 -9.13 -5.83 -25.19
N LEU A 360 -8.86 -5.40 -26.43
CA LEU A 360 -8.00 -4.23 -26.69
C LEU A 360 -8.64 -2.92 -26.22
N ALA A 361 -9.96 -2.87 -26.03
CA ALA A 361 -10.64 -1.70 -25.48
C ALA A 361 -10.20 -1.32 -24.06
N TYR A 362 -9.49 -2.20 -23.35
CA TYR A 362 -8.91 -1.88 -22.04
C TYR A 362 -7.56 -1.14 -22.13
N LEU A 363 -6.89 -1.14 -23.29
CA LEU A 363 -5.59 -0.46 -23.45
C LEU A 363 -5.65 1.05 -23.18
N PRO A 364 -6.68 1.81 -23.64
CA PRO A 364 -6.79 3.22 -23.30
C PRO A 364 -6.88 3.49 -21.80
N ILE A 365 -7.50 2.60 -21.00
CA ILE A 365 -7.52 2.69 -19.54
C ILE A 365 -6.10 2.60 -19.00
N GLY A 366 -5.31 1.65 -19.50
CA GLY A 366 -3.88 1.52 -19.18
C GLY A 366 -3.08 2.76 -19.55
N GLY A 367 -3.29 3.27 -20.76
CA GLY A 367 -2.66 4.52 -21.24
C GLY A 367 -2.98 5.72 -20.33
N GLY A 368 -4.24 5.88 -19.94
CA GLY A 368 -4.66 6.91 -18.99
C GLY A 368 -3.98 6.76 -17.62
N SER A 369 -3.86 5.53 -17.12
CA SER A 369 -3.18 5.24 -15.86
C SER A 369 -1.69 5.61 -15.90
N ILE A 370 -1.02 5.42 -17.05
CA ILE A 370 0.37 5.88 -17.25
C ILE A 370 0.44 7.41 -17.24
N ILE A 371 -0.50 8.10 -17.89
CA ILE A 371 -0.54 9.58 -17.94
C ILE A 371 -0.72 10.17 -16.54
N ALA A 372 -1.38 9.49 -15.62
CA ALA A 372 -1.52 9.94 -14.23
C ALA A 372 -0.18 10.04 -13.48
N VAL A 373 0.83 9.23 -13.84
CA VAL A 373 2.14 9.19 -13.16
C VAL A 373 2.91 10.51 -13.26
N PRO A 374 3.17 11.06 -14.47
CA PRO A 374 3.86 12.35 -14.59
C PRO A 374 3.05 13.50 -13.96
N VAL A 375 1.71 13.43 -13.98
CA VAL A 375 0.86 14.42 -13.28
C VAL A 375 1.10 14.36 -11.77
N PHE A 376 1.14 13.16 -11.19
CA PHE A 376 1.47 12.95 -9.78
C PHE A 376 2.88 13.47 -9.42
N ILE A 377 3.90 13.07 -10.21
CA ILE A 377 5.28 13.49 -9.97
C ILE A 377 5.43 15.00 -10.10
N GLY A 378 4.80 15.60 -11.11
CA GLY A 378 4.81 17.05 -11.33
C GLY A 378 4.18 17.81 -10.16
N TRP A 379 3.05 17.32 -9.64
CA TRP A 379 2.41 17.89 -8.46
C TRP A 379 3.29 17.77 -7.21
N GLU A 380 3.87 16.60 -6.96
CA GLU A 380 4.75 16.37 -5.82
C GLU A 380 5.98 17.30 -5.85
N GLN A 381 6.61 17.45 -7.02
CA GLN A 381 7.73 18.38 -7.20
C GLN A 381 7.32 19.84 -6.97
N ARG A 382 6.13 20.24 -7.46
CA ARG A 382 5.60 21.59 -7.21
C ARG A 382 5.36 21.84 -5.73
N HIS A 383 4.78 20.86 -5.03
CA HIS A 383 4.53 20.94 -3.60
C HIS A 383 5.84 21.05 -2.81
N LEU A 384 6.85 20.24 -3.12
CA LEU A 384 8.17 20.29 -2.48
C LEU A 384 8.88 21.64 -2.71
N ARG A 385 8.78 22.22 -3.92
CA ARG A 385 9.30 23.57 -4.20
C ARG A 385 8.60 24.62 -3.34
N ALA A 386 7.28 24.57 -3.30
CA ALA A 386 6.47 25.49 -2.49
C ALA A 386 6.77 25.39 -0.99
N GLN A 387 7.09 24.19 -0.48
CA GLN A 387 7.55 24.00 0.90
C GLN A 387 8.92 24.66 1.14
N ARG A 388 9.87 24.51 0.21
CA ARG A 388 11.19 25.16 0.30
C ARG A 388 11.07 26.68 0.25
N ASP A 389 10.14 27.19 -0.56
CA ASP A 389 9.87 28.62 -0.70
C ASP A 389 9.05 29.20 0.49
N GLY A 390 8.68 28.37 1.48
CA GLY A 390 7.94 28.79 2.66
C GLY A 390 6.47 29.17 2.40
N SER A 391 5.89 28.76 1.28
CA SER A 391 4.52 29.10 0.89
C SER A 391 3.49 28.61 1.91
N LYS A 392 2.55 29.46 2.32
CA LYS A 392 1.54 29.17 3.35
C LYS A 392 0.66 27.97 2.98
N TRP A 393 0.28 27.83 1.70
CA TRP A 393 -0.55 26.73 1.24
C TRP A 393 0.15 25.36 1.31
N ALA A 394 1.46 25.32 1.19
CA ALA A 394 2.23 24.07 1.25
C ALA A 394 2.36 23.49 2.68
N LYS A 395 1.96 24.28 3.70
CA LYS A 395 1.90 23.83 5.10
C LYS A 395 0.62 23.05 5.42
N GLN A 396 -0.40 23.14 4.57
CA GLN A 396 -1.64 22.38 4.73
C GLN A 396 -1.45 20.95 4.22
N GLU A 397 -1.60 19.98 5.10
CA GLU A 397 -1.41 18.54 4.76
C GLU A 397 -2.42 18.07 3.69
N GLU A 398 -3.64 18.60 3.71
CA GLU A 398 -4.68 18.29 2.74
C GLU A 398 -4.26 18.65 1.31
N LEU A 399 -3.61 19.80 1.13
CA LEU A 399 -3.18 20.29 -0.18
C LEU A 399 -1.98 19.51 -0.74
N ARG A 400 -1.36 18.65 0.04
CA ARG A 400 -0.29 17.77 -0.44
C ARG A 400 -0.83 16.70 -1.39
N ARG A 401 -1.95 16.07 -1.07
CA ARG A 401 -2.47 14.88 -1.78
C ARG A 401 -3.81 15.10 -2.48
N LEU A 402 -4.76 15.75 -1.83
CA LEU A 402 -6.15 15.84 -2.29
C LEU A 402 -6.38 16.60 -3.61
N PRO A 403 -5.60 17.62 -4.00
CA PRO A 403 -5.78 18.26 -5.30
C PRO A 403 -5.73 17.30 -6.49
N LEU A 404 -4.97 16.23 -6.40
CA LEU A 404 -4.93 15.19 -7.43
C LEU A 404 -6.27 14.43 -7.53
N ALA A 405 -6.94 14.17 -6.40
CA ALA A 405 -8.27 13.58 -6.39
C ALA A 405 -9.33 14.55 -6.92
N CYS A 406 -9.18 15.86 -6.67
CA CYS A 406 -10.05 16.90 -7.23
C CYS A 406 -9.95 17.00 -8.75
N VAL A 407 -8.80 16.68 -9.35
CA VAL A 407 -8.63 16.57 -10.82
C VAL A 407 -9.09 15.21 -11.32
N GLY A 408 -8.74 14.15 -10.62
CA GLY A 408 -9.07 12.77 -11.02
C GLY A 408 -10.57 12.47 -11.00
N GLY A 409 -11.32 13.04 -10.03
CA GLY A 409 -12.76 12.85 -9.91
C GLY A 409 -13.54 13.28 -11.16
N PRO A 410 -13.41 14.54 -11.62
CA PRO A 410 -14.01 15.01 -12.86
C PRO A 410 -13.64 14.18 -14.09
N LEU A 411 -12.37 13.82 -14.24
CA LEU A 411 -11.94 12.97 -15.35
C LEU A 411 -12.65 11.61 -15.32
N PHE A 412 -12.81 11.02 -14.14
CA PHE A 412 -13.44 9.72 -13.97
C PHE A 412 -14.94 9.75 -14.26
N PHE A 413 -15.71 10.65 -13.68
CA PHE A 413 -17.16 10.68 -13.93
C PHE A 413 -17.50 11.16 -15.36
N VAL A 414 -16.76 12.13 -15.92
CA VAL A 414 -16.94 12.57 -17.32
C VAL A 414 -16.66 11.41 -18.27
N SER A 415 -15.67 10.56 -18.00
CA SER A 415 -15.39 9.39 -18.82
C SER A 415 -16.55 8.40 -18.87
N LEU A 416 -17.30 8.23 -17.78
CA LEU A 416 -18.48 7.36 -17.72
C LEU A 416 -19.62 7.91 -18.55
N PHE A 417 -19.90 9.22 -18.47
CA PHE A 417 -20.87 9.87 -19.35
C PHE A 417 -20.44 9.78 -20.81
N TRP A 418 -19.18 10.04 -21.12
CA TRP A 418 -18.64 9.89 -22.47
C TRP A 418 -18.85 8.47 -22.99
N LEU A 419 -18.41 7.45 -22.25
CA LEU A 419 -18.59 6.05 -22.62
C LEU A 419 -20.07 5.73 -22.89
N GLY A 420 -20.99 6.08 -21.97
CA GLY A 420 -22.41 5.76 -22.07
C GLY A 420 -23.11 6.43 -23.25
N TRP A 421 -22.88 7.72 -23.45
CA TRP A 421 -23.57 8.50 -24.47
C TRP A 421 -22.98 8.37 -25.87
N SER A 422 -21.71 7.97 -26.00
CA SER A 422 -21.09 7.66 -27.30
C SER A 422 -21.30 6.23 -27.78
N SER A 423 -21.74 5.32 -26.90
CA SER A 423 -22.01 3.91 -27.26
C SER A 423 -23.37 3.77 -27.92
N ARG A 424 -23.43 4.05 -29.24
CA ARG A 424 -24.66 3.98 -30.06
C ARG A 424 -24.33 3.43 -31.44
N GLU A 425 -25.34 2.83 -32.07
CA GLU A 425 -25.29 2.48 -33.49
C GLU A 425 -25.03 3.76 -34.33
N GLY A 426 -24.11 3.68 -35.28
CA GLY A 426 -23.72 4.79 -36.12
C GLY A 426 -22.51 5.61 -35.62
N ILE A 427 -22.08 5.45 -34.37
CA ILE A 427 -20.81 6.03 -33.88
C ILE A 427 -19.71 4.95 -33.91
N SER A 428 -18.53 5.29 -34.43
CA SER A 428 -17.41 4.35 -34.44
C SER A 428 -17.06 3.88 -33.02
N PHE A 429 -16.81 2.58 -32.86
CA PHE A 429 -16.41 1.97 -31.58
C PHE A 429 -15.15 2.60 -30.94
N VAL A 430 -14.31 3.28 -31.75
CA VAL A 430 -13.12 4.00 -31.26
C VAL A 430 -13.50 5.15 -30.34
N VAL A 431 -14.63 5.81 -30.57
CA VAL A 431 -15.07 6.97 -29.76
C VAL A 431 -15.35 6.58 -28.30
N PRO A 432 -16.22 5.59 -28.02
CA PRO A 432 -16.40 5.11 -26.64
C PRO A 432 -15.14 4.45 -26.06
N MET A 433 -14.30 3.82 -26.89
CA MET A 433 -13.05 3.22 -26.45
C MET A 433 -12.06 4.27 -25.89
N LEU A 434 -11.99 5.45 -26.51
CA LEU A 434 -11.13 6.56 -26.06
C LEU A 434 -11.56 7.15 -24.71
N ALA A 435 -12.81 6.98 -24.27
CA ALA A 435 -13.25 7.33 -22.92
C ALA A 435 -12.46 6.57 -21.84
N GLY A 436 -11.81 5.46 -22.20
CA GLY A 436 -10.89 4.72 -21.33
C GLY A 436 -9.69 5.55 -20.87
N VAL A 437 -9.22 6.54 -21.65
CA VAL A 437 -8.08 7.38 -21.26
C VAL A 437 -8.39 8.24 -20.03
N PRO A 438 -9.41 9.11 -20.04
CA PRO A 438 -9.77 9.87 -18.84
C PRO A 438 -10.29 8.98 -17.71
N PHE A 439 -10.88 7.82 -18.01
CA PHE A 439 -11.24 6.81 -17.01
C PHE A 439 -10.01 6.32 -16.23
N GLY A 440 -8.98 5.84 -16.93
CA GLY A 440 -7.77 5.31 -16.31
C GLY A 440 -6.96 6.38 -15.57
N ALA A 441 -6.85 7.59 -16.15
CA ALA A 441 -6.19 8.73 -15.51
C ALA A 441 -6.92 9.13 -14.22
N GLY A 442 -8.24 9.29 -14.28
CA GLY A 442 -9.07 9.64 -13.13
C GLY A 442 -9.01 8.58 -12.04
N PHE A 443 -9.18 7.29 -12.42
CA PHE A 443 -9.04 6.15 -11.51
C PHE A 443 -7.73 6.21 -10.73
N MET A 444 -6.61 6.36 -11.44
CA MET A 444 -5.28 6.32 -10.84
C MET A 444 -5.02 7.54 -9.95
N LEU A 445 -5.39 8.75 -10.39
CA LEU A 445 -5.22 9.97 -9.59
C LEU A 445 -6.03 9.92 -8.29
N ILE A 446 -7.27 9.42 -8.33
CA ILE A 446 -8.10 9.22 -7.13
C ILE A 446 -7.44 8.23 -6.17
N PHE A 447 -6.99 7.08 -6.68
CA PHE A 447 -6.36 6.04 -5.87
C PHE A 447 -5.08 6.53 -5.19
N ILE A 448 -4.15 7.12 -5.97
CA ILE A 448 -2.88 7.63 -5.43
C ILE A 448 -3.15 8.72 -4.38
N ALA A 449 -4.05 9.65 -4.68
CA ALA A 449 -4.34 10.76 -3.79
C ALA A 449 -4.96 10.30 -2.46
N LEU A 450 -6.02 9.48 -2.52
CA LEU A 450 -6.79 9.10 -1.34
C LEU A 450 -6.05 8.09 -0.45
N LEU A 451 -5.35 7.09 -1.03
CA LEU A 451 -4.57 6.14 -0.23
C LEU A 451 -3.37 6.80 0.45
N ASN A 452 -2.67 7.71 -0.26
CA ASN A 452 -1.58 8.46 0.37
C ASN A 452 -2.12 9.44 1.43
N TYR A 453 -3.25 10.11 1.19
CA TYR A 453 -3.87 10.97 2.20
C TYR A 453 -4.26 10.19 3.45
N LEU A 454 -4.84 9.00 3.29
CA LEU A 454 -5.18 8.12 4.40
C LEU A 454 -3.95 7.69 5.20
N THR A 455 -2.86 7.38 4.49
CA THR A 455 -1.56 7.02 5.12
C THR A 455 -0.94 8.20 5.85
N ASP A 456 -0.93 9.38 5.24
CA ASP A 456 -0.35 10.60 5.83
C ASP A 456 -1.18 11.08 7.05
N ALA A 457 -2.53 10.95 7.01
CA ALA A 457 -3.42 11.39 8.09
C ALA A 457 -3.38 10.52 9.35
N TYR A 458 -3.13 9.22 9.21
CA TYR A 458 -3.20 8.27 10.33
C TYR A 458 -1.85 7.67 10.72
N GLU A 459 -0.76 7.96 10.00
CA GLU A 459 0.64 7.54 10.29
C GLU A 459 0.77 6.15 10.95
N ILE A 460 0.87 6.08 12.29
CA ILE A 460 1.00 4.84 13.07
C ILE A 460 -0.18 3.88 12.82
N PHE A 461 -1.38 4.40 12.58
CA PHE A 461 -2.59 3.62 12.29
C PHE A 461 -2.83 3.42 10.79
N ALA A 462 -1.92 3.88 9.92
CA ALA A 462 -2.06 3.83 8.46
C ALA A 462 -2.29 2.40 7.93
N ALA A 463 -1.63 1.40 8.51
CA ALA A 463 -1.83 0.00 8.14
C ALA A 463 -3.29 -0.45 8.36
N SER A 464 -3.90 -0.07 9.49
CA SER A 464 -5.30 -0.40 9.79
C SER A 464 -6.27 0.36 8.90
N ALA A 465 -6.01 1.65 8.62
CA ALA A 465 -6.82 2.46 7.73
C ALA A 465 -6.76 1.94 6.28
N ASN A 466 -5.58 1.57 5.78
CA ASN A 466 -5.41 0.97 4.46
C ASN A 466 -6.02 -0.45 4.37
N ALA A 467 -5.99 -1.23 5.45
CA ALA A 467 -6.68 -2.51 5.51
C ALA A 467 -8.21 -2.33 5.41
N ALA A 468 -8.78 -1.32 6.10
CA ALA A 468 -10.19 -0.96 5.98
C ALA A 468 -10.54 -0.56 4.53
N ALA A 469 -9.71 0.27 3.88
CA ALA A 469 -9.90 0.66 2.49
C ALA A 469 -9.77 -0.53 1.52
N SER A 470 -8.86 -1.46 1.77
CA SER A 470 -8.71 -2.66 0.96
C SER A 470 -9.89 -3.62 1.10
N GLY A 471 -10.34 -3.85 2.34
CA GLY A 471 -11.48 -4.72 2.63
C GLY A 471 -12.79 -4.18 2.05
N SER A 472 -13.09 -2.89 2.28
CA SER A 472 -14.32 -2.25 1.80
C SER A 472 -14.41 -2.22 0.27
N ARG A 473 -13.32 -1.87 -0.44
CA ARG A 473 -13.31 -1.86 -1.91
C ARG A 473 -13.47 -3.26 -2.49
N SER A 474 -12.80 -4.27 -1.90
CA SER A 474 -12.92 -5.65 -2.37
C SER A 474 -14.33 -6.21 -2.13
N LEU A 475 -14.92 -5.92 -0.96
CA LEU A 475 -16.29 -6.33 -0.64
C LEU A 475 -17.32 -5.74 -1.61
N LEU A 476 -17.22 -4.43 -1.89
CA LEU A 476 -18.14 -3.77 -2.81
C LEU A 476 -17.96 -4.29 -4.25
N ALA A 477 -16.73 -4.58 -4.67
CA ALA A 477 -16.41 -5.17 -5.96
C ALA A 477 -16.84 -6.65 -6.10
N VAL A 478 -17.15 -7.33 -5.00
CA VAL A 478 -17.81 -8.65 -5.03
C VAL A 478 -19.30 -8.50 -5.32
N VAL A 479 -19.96 -7.56 -4.66
CA VAL A 479 -21.43 -7.47 -4.62
C VAL A 479 -22.01 -6.73 -5.84
N LEU A 480 -21.53 -5.52 -6.13
CA LEU A 480 -22.13 -4.67 -7.17
C LEU A 480 -22.04 -5.22 -8.59
N PRO A 481 -20.97 -5.92 -9.01
CA PRO A 481 -20.93 -6.54 -10.33
C PRO A 481 -22.07 -7.55 -10.58
N LEU A 482 -22.65 -8.17 -9.55
CA LEU A 482 -23.81 -9.04 -9.67
C LEU A 482 -25.05 -8.33 -10.23
N ALA A 483 -25.13 -7.01 -10.05
CA ALA A 483 -26.21 -6.19 -10.58
C ALA A 483 -25.92 -5.63 -11.98
N THR A 484 -24.69 -5.74 -12.51
CA THR A 484 -24.27 -5.08 -13.75
C THR A 484 -25.14 -5.48 -14.94
N THR A 485 -25.30 -6.78 -15.21
CA THR A 485 -26.05 -7.26 -16.36
C THR A 485 -27.51 -6.77 -16.32
N ARG A 486 -28.16 -6.86 -15.16
CA ARG A 486 -29.53 -6.38 -14.99
C ARG A 486 -29.63 -4.86 -15.14
N MET A 487 -28.69 -4.11 -14.57
CA MET A 487 -28.64 -2.64 -14.70
C MET A 487 -28.51 -2.22 -16.17
N PHE A 488 -27.64 -2.87 -16.94
CA PHE A 488 -27.48 -2.56 -18.37
C PHE A 488 -28.67 -3.01 -19.21
N SER A 489 -29.38 -4.09 -18.86
CA SER A 489 -30.59 -4.54 -19.57
C SER A 489 -31.79 -3.63 -19.31
N GLU A 490 -31.99 -3.14 -18.08
CA GLU A 490 -33.15 -2.32 -17.70
C GLU A 490 -32.96 -0.83 -18.05
N LEU A 491 -31.76 -0.28 -17.82
CA LEU A 491 -31.49 1.16 -18.01
C LEU A 491 -30.87 1.48 -19.39
N GLY A 492 -30.46 0.45 -20.13
CA GLY A 492 -29.64 0.60 -21.33
C GLY A 492 -28.22 1.08 -21.00
N ILE A 493 -27.34 1.16 -22.01
CA ILE A 493 -25.93 1.52 -21.84
C ILE A 493 -25.80 2.96 -21.32
N ALA A 494 -26.48 3.91 -21.95
CA ALA A 494 -26.41 5.31 -21.57
C ALA A 494 -26.96 5.56 -20.15
N GLY A 495 -28.08 4.93 -19.78
CA GLY A 495 -28.68 5.05 -18.45
C GLY A 495 -27.80 4.45 -17.35
N ALA A 496 -27.26 3.24 -17.57
CA ALA A 496 -26.38 2.57 -16.63
C ALA A 496 -25.08 3.36 -16.39
N CYS A 497 -24.43 3.82 -17.46
CA CYS A 497 -23.23 4.66 -17.34
C CYS A 497 -23.52 6.01 -16.70
N SER A 498 -24.70 6.62 -16.96
CA SER A 498 -25.12 7.87 -16.33
C SER A 498 -25.38 7.71 -14.84
N LEU A 499 -25.97 6.59 -14.40
CA LEU A 499 -26.14 6.27 -12.98
C LEU A 499 -24.79 6.15 -12.27
N LEU A 500 -23.86 5.39 -12.83
CA LEU A 500 -22.52 5.24 -12.26
C LEU A 500 -21.73 6.55 -12.28
N GLY A 501 -21.86 7.33 -13.36
CA GLY A 501 -21.28 8.67 -13.49
C GLY A 501 -21.83 9.64 -12.45
N GLY A 502 -23.14 9.64 -12.23
CA GLY A 502 -23.81 10.47 -11.21
C GLY A 502 -23.38 10.12 -9.78
N LEU A 503 -23.31 8.81 -9.46
CA LEU A 503 -22.79 8.36 -8.16
C LEU A 503 -21.33 8.77 -7.97
N SER A 504 -20.50 8.64 -9.01
CA SER A 504 -19.10 9.06 -8.96
C SER A 504 -18.95 10.57 -8.82
N ALA A 505 -19.82 11.37 -9.47
CA ALA A 505 -19.85 12.83 -9.33
C ALA A 505 -20.23 13.26 -7.90
N MET A 506 -21.17 12.57 -7.26
CA MET A 506 -21.49 12.82 -5.84
C MET A 506 -20.27 12.54 -4.94
N MET A 507 -19.57 11.42 -5.15
CA MET A 507 -18.38 11.09 -4.36
C MET A 507 -17.20 12.03 -4.65
N CYS A 508 -17.14 12.63 -5.83
CA CYS A 508 -16.10 13.60 -6.19
C CYS A 508 -16.13 14.85 -5.29
N VAL A 509 -17.22 15.12 -4.58
CA VAL A 509 -17.33 16.23 -3.62
C VAL A 509 -16.47 15.99 -2.36
N ILE A 510 -16.20 14.73 -2.00
CA ILE A 510 -15.47 14.35 -0.78
C ILE A 510 -14.08 15.00 -0.68
N PRO A 511 -13.18 14.92 -1.68
CA PRO A 511 -11.88 15.58 -1.62
C PRO A 511 -11.96 17.10 -1.44
N PHE A 512 -12.96 17.76 -2.02
CA PHE A 512 -13.18 19.20 -1.85
C PHE A 512 -13.59 19.54 -0.41
N ILE A 513 -14.49 18.74 0.19
CA ILE A 513 -14.88 18.90 1.60
C ILE A 513 -13.67 18.69 2.50
N PHE A 514 -12.82 17.72 2.21
CA PHE A 514 -11.62 17.47 3.01
C PHE A 514 -10.60 18.59 2.90
N ILE A 515 -10.43 19.22 1.73
CA ILE A 515 -9.59 20.43 1.59
C ILE A 515 -10.15 21.58 2.43
N TRP A 516 -11.50 21.76 2.44
CA TRP A 516 -12.12 22.89 3.13
C TRP A 516 -12.22 22.69 4.65
N LYS A 517 -12.59 21.48 5.10
CA LYS A 517 -12.88 21.18 6.53
C LYS A 517 -11.98 20.10 7.13
N GLY A 518 -10.95 19.63 6.43
CA GLY A 518 -10.14 18.49 6.86
C GLY A 518 -9.47 18.70 8.20
N GLU A 519 -8.92 19.88 8.46
CA GLU A 519 -8.34 20.24 9.75
C GLU A 519 -9.34 20.13 10.90
N GLN A 520 -10.58 20.62 10.71
CA GLN A 520 -11.65 20.54 11.71
C GLN A 520 -12.08 19.08 11.95
N ILE A 521 -12.18 18.27 10.89
CA ILE A 521 -12.56 16.86 10.97
C ILE A 521 -11.47 16.08 11.72
N ARG A 522 -10.18 16.34 11.43
CA ARG A 522 -9.06 15.70 12.13
C ARG A 522 -8.97 16.13 13.60
N ALA A 523 -9.33 17.37 13.91
CA ALA A 523 -9.36 17.85 15.29
C ALA A 523 -10.42 17.14 16.14
N GLY A 524 -11.52 16.65 15.53
CA GLY A 524 -12.56 15.86 16.18
C GLY A 524 -12.33 14.35 16.16
N SER A 525 -11.33 13.85 15.44
CA SER A 525 -11.02 12.42 15.31
C SER A 525 -10.31 11.88 16.54
N ARG A 526 -10.84 10.80 17.14
CA ARG A 526 -10.24 10.17 18.32
C ARG A 526 -8.85 9.60 18.04
N PHE A 527 -8.64 9.01 16.85
CA PHE A 527 -7.34 8.46 16.46
C PHE A 527 -6.32 9.56 16.14
N CYS A 528 -6.74 10.68 15.54
CA CYS A 528 -5.86 11.82 15.28
C CYS A 528 -5.49 12.54 16.59
N ILE A 529 -6.40 12.64 17.57
CA ILE A 529 -6.11 13.18 18.90
C ILE A 529 -5.08 12.29 19.59
N ALA A 530 -5.31 10.98 19.67
CA ALA A 530 -4.36 10.03 20.25
C ALA A 530 -2.98 10.08 19.57
N LEU A 531 -2.94 10.29 18.25
CA LEU A 531 -1.70 10.46 17.50
C LEU A 531 -0.95 11.74 17.90
N ARG A 532 -1.68 12.87 18.04
CA ARG A 532 -1.07 14.16 18.49
C ARG A 532 -0.53 14.07 19.90
N GLU A 533 -1.29 13.49 20.83
CA GLU A 533 -0.87 13.28 22.21
C GLU A 533 0.41 12.43 22.27
N ARG A 534 0.45 11.35 21.47
CA ARG A 534 1.61 10.47 21.41
C ARG A 534 2.84 11.14 20.79
N LYS A 535 2.66 11.98 19.76
CA LYS A 535 3.75 12.79 19.20
C LYS A 535 4.29 13.79 20.22
N ALA A 536 3.41 14.51 20.89
CA ALA A 536 3.81 15.48 21.92
C ALA A 536 4.55 14.80 23.08
N GLU A 537 4.14 13.60 23.47
CA GLU A 537 4.83 12.81 24.49
C GLU A 537 6.23 12.36 24.02
N MET A 538 6.36 11.92 22.76
CA MET A 538 7.66 11.53 22.21
C MET A 538 8.61 12.72 22.07
N GLU A 539 8.13 13.86 21.57
CA GLU A 539 8.91 15.09 21.46
C GLU A 539 9.44 15.50 22.85
N ARG A 540 8.59 15.44 23.88
CA ARG A 540 8.99 15.72 25.26
C ARG A 540 10.06 14.75 25.78
N LYS A 541 9.91 13.44 25.51
CA LYS A 541 10.91 12.42 25.90
C LYS A 541 12.26 12.64 25.19
N VAL A 542 12.24 12.98 23.91
CA VAL A 542 13.46 13.31 23.13
C VAL A 542 14.15 14.55 23.70
N GLU A 543 13.38 15.56 24.07
CA GLU A 543 13.91 16.78 24.65
C GLU A 543 14.52 16.54 26.04
N GLU A 544 13.84 15.76 26.89
CA GLU A 544 14.37 15.31 28.18
C GLU A 544 15.64 14.46 28.04
N GLN A 545 15.71 13.61 27.01
CA GLN A 545 16.91 12.81 26.75
C GLN A 545 18.09 13.68 26.30
N LYS A 546 17.86 14.62 25.39
CA LYS A 546 18.87 15.59 24.97
C LYS A 546 19.41 16.41 26.16
N GLU A 547 18.52 16.85 27.06
CA GLU A 547 18.93 17.55 28.27
C GLU A 547 19.77 16.64 29.21
N ARG A 548 19.41 15.38 29.38
CA ARG A 548 20.20 14.41 30.16
C ARG A 548 21.58 14.18 29.57
N GLU A 549 21.66 14.04 28.24
CA GLU A 549 22.94 13.89 27.52
C GLU A 549 23.80 15.16 27.64
N ALA A 550 23.22 16.36 27.50
CA ALA A 550 23.92 17.62 27.70
C ALA A 550 24.44 17.78 29.13
N ARG A 551 23.63 17.42 30.14
CA ARG A 551 24.05 17.41 31.55
C ARG A 551 25.17 16.38 31.82
N ARG A 552 25.15 15.21 31.19
CA ARG A 552 26.21 14.21 31.29
C ARG A 552 27.52 14.72 30.66
N ALA A 553 27.42 15.31 29.44
CA ALA A 553 28.57 15.88 28.75
C ALA A 553 29.23 17.05 29.56
N SER A 554 28.39 17.94 30.10
CA SER A 554 28.88 19.03 30.97
C SER A 554 29.56 18.50 32.24
N ARG A 555 29.00 17.46 32.85
CA ARG A 555 29.59 16.84 34.04
C ARG A 555 30.92 16.12 33.74
N HIS A 556 31.03 15.50 32.57
CA HIS A 556 32.27 14.88 32.11
C HIS A 556 33.35 15.91 31.82
N ALA A 557 33.01 17.04 31.19
CA ALA A 557 33.92 18.16 30.93
C ALA A 557 34.43 18.82 32.23
N ILE A 558 33.56 18.95 33.23
CA ILE A 558 33.96 19.49 34.57
C ILE A 558 34.94 18.51 35.27
N LEU A 559 34.68 17.20 35.21
CA LEU A 559 35.54 16.19 35.81
C LEU A 559 36.90 16.07 35.10
N GLU A 560 36.94 16.27 33.79
CA GLU A 560 38.20 16.31 33.02
C GLU A 560 39.00 17.61 33.32
N GLY A 561 38.30 18.75 33.45
CA GLY A 561 38.92 19.99 33.83
C GLY A 561 39.55 19.95 35.25
N GLN A 562 38.86 19.33 36.21
CA GLN A 562 39.40 19.13 37.57
C GLN A 562 40.61 18.19 37.60
N LYS A 563 40.63 17.14 36.77
CA LYS A 563 41.80 16.26 36.65
C LYS A 563 43.02 16.92 35.98
N ALA A 564 42.77 17.92 35.11
CA ALA A 564 43.85 18.68 34.47
C ALA A 564 44.45 19.77 35.36
N GLU A 565 43.71 20.22 36.41
CA GLU A 565 44.23 21.15 37.42
C GLU A 565 44.99 20.47 38.57
N GLU A 566 44.81 19.15 38.75
CA GLU A 566 45.53 18.37 39.77
C GLU A 566 46.86 17.77 39.26
N VAL A 567 47.22 17.93 38.00
CA VAL A 567 48.50 17.53 37.39
C VAL A 567 49.39 18.75 37.13
#